data_3171a795cf161726b2fbb2a50ef3b942
#
_entry.id   3171a795cf161726b2fbb2a50ef3b942
#
_cell.length_a   1.000
_cell.length_b   1.000
_cell.length_c   1.000
_cell.angle_alpha   90.00
_cell.angle_beta   90.00
_cell.angle_gamma   90.00
#
_symmetry.space_group_name_H-M   'P 1'
#
loop_
_entity.id
_entity.type
_entity.pdbx_description
1 polymer ?
#
loop_
_entity_poly.entity_id
_entity_poly.type
_entity_poly.pdbx_seq_one_letter_code
_entity_poly.pdbx_strand_id
1 'polypeptide(L)'
;MNELATTKKPRVRIVKKPVPMGEVLDIHVDIKQKLQYFIAQKKIPNIIFHGVSGCGKNSLAWNFIRRIYGNDKGAVKDYVMHVNCAHGKGIRFIREDLKFFAKTNVDLKDGEIFKSVVLLNADKLTTDAQSALRRCIELFNHSTRFFIVVEDKYKLLRPILSRFCEIHVPEPTVNGQQVNLHTHLLQKTFAGTALDKLKQQRAEWLQKEVSVAQTYSHGDLIALADKLHERAYSSIDLLGWLEARPDSEIPSDKKYEKLIAFQKVRHEFRNEKLLMLFMLHFMLFRSDASLENISFM
;
A
#
# COMPACT_ATOMS: atom_id res chain seq x y z
N MET A 1 24.99 12.53 52.20
CA MET A 1 23.60 12.37 51.77
C MET A 1 23.39 13.29 50.56
N ASN A 2 23.56 12.80 49.38
CA ASN A 2 23.36 13.54 48.12
C ASN A 2 22.16 12.95 47.40
N GLU A 3 21.05 13.70 47.38
CA GLU A 3 19.87 13.38 46.62
C GLU A 3 20.12 13.59 45.12
N LEU A 4 20.07 12.51 44.36
CA LEU A 4 20.09 12.52 42.91
C LEU A 4 18.70 12.91 42.39
N ALA A 5 18.56 14.16 41.97
CA ALA A 5 17.38 14.66 41.29
C ALA A 5 17.25 14.01 39.88
N THR A 6 16.33 13.10 39.73
CA THR A 6 15.95 12.50 38.45
C THR A 6 15.15 13.51 37.63
N THR A 7 15.77 14.15 36.67
CA THR A 7 15.12 15.01 35.67
C THR A 7 14.29 14.16 34.71
N LYS A 8 12.97 14.14 34.88
CA LYS A 8 12.03 13.58 33.92
C LYS A 8 12.05 14.38 32.63
N LYS A 9 12.49 13.77 31.53
CA LYS A 9 12.38 14.34 30.18
C LYS A 9 10.91 14.66 29.85
N PRO A 10 10.61 15.84 29.29
CA PRO A 10 9.24 16.19 28.90
C PRO A 10 8.73 15.24 27.84
N ARG A 11 7.61 14.57 28.12
CA ARG A 11 6.87 13.81 27.10
C ARG A 11 6.28 14.80 26.08
N VAL A 12 6.81 14.78 24.88
CA VAL A 12 6.22 15.52 23.75
C VAL A 12 4.83 14.95 23.49
N ARG A 13 3.78 15.68 23.89
CA ARG A 13 2.42 15.41 23.50
C ARG A 13 2.31 15.74 22.01
N ILE A 14 2.30 14.73 21.15
CA ILE A 14 1.90 14.88 19.77
C ILE A 14 0.41 15.23 19.77
N VAL A 15 0.10 16.52 19.69
CA VAL A 15 -1.26 17.01 19.46
C VAL A 15 -1.59 16.58 18.03
N LYS A 16 -2.39 15.53 17.89
CA LYS A 16 -3.00 15.16 16.60
C LYS A 16 -3.93 16.31 16.22
N LYS A 17 -3.44 17.27 15.42
CA LYS A 17 -4.32 18.21 14.73
C LYS A 17 -5.32 17.39 13.93
N PRO A 18 -6.63 17.68 13.99
CA PRO A 18 -7.57 17.01 13.10
C PRO A 18 -7.10 17.26 11.68
N VAL A 19 -6.85 16.18 10.95
CA VAL A 19 -6.58 16.25 9.51
C VAL A 19 -7.79 16.94 8.90
N PRO A 20 -7.64 18.07 8.21
CA PRO A 20 -8.78 18.73 7.54
C PRO A 20 -9.44 17.65 6.68
N MET A 21 -10.75 17.49 6.86
CA MET A 21 -11.56 16.60 5.98
C MET A 21 -11.42 17.19 4.58
N GLY A 22 -10.47 16.64 3.80
CA GLY A 22 -10.23 17.07 2.43
C GLY A 22 -11.51 16.93 1.62
N GLU A 23 -11.62 17.72 0.58
CA GLU A 23 -12.68 17.64 -0.42
C GLU A 23 -13.03 16.17 -0.66
N VAL A 24 -14.30 15.85 -0.53
CA VAL A 24 -14.79 14.51 -0.83
C VAL A 24 -14.65 14.32 -2.33
N LEU A 25 -13.56 13.68 -2.75
CA LEU A 25 -13.35 13.35 -4.15
C LEU A 25 -14.46 12.40 -4.57
N ASP A 26 -15.23 12.79 -5.56
CA ASP A 26 -16.28 11.92 -6.12
C ASP A 26 -15.66 10.93 -7.11
N ILE A 27 -15.01 9.94 -6.53
CA ILE A 27 -14.30 8.87 -7.23
C ILE A 27 -15.10 7.57 -7.13
N HIS A 28 -14.93 6.69 -8.13
CA HIS A 28 -15.56 5.35 -8.17
C HIS A 28 -17.10 5.40 -8.10
N VAL A 29 -17.71 6.32 -8.83
CA VAL A 29 -19.17 6.52 -8.83
C VAL A 29 -19.89 5.24 -9.21
N ASP A 30 -19.47 4.55 -10.26
CA ASP A 30 -20.08 3.31 -10.75
C ASP A 30 -20.04 2.19 -9.70
N ILE A 31 -18.91 2.07 -9.00
CA ILE A 31 -18.76 1.09 -7.92
C ILE A 31 -19.67 1.45 -6.75
N LYS A 32 -19.73 2.73 -6.37
CA LYS A 32 -20.62 3.20 -5.30
C LYS A 32 -22.07 2.95 -5.64
N GLN A 33 -22.51 3.16 -6.88
CA GLN A 33 -23.86 2.87 -7.36
C GLN A 33 -24.18 1.37 -7.27
N LYS A 34 -23.25 0.50 -7.74
CA LYS A 34 -23.39 -0.95 -7.65
C LYS A 34 -23.51 -1.42 -6.19
N LEU A 35 -22.69 -0.89 -5.29
CA LEU A 35 -22.77 -1.20 -3.86
C LEU A 35 -24.07 -0.70 -3.23
N GLN A 36 -24.57 0.47 -3.64
CA GLN A 36 -25.85 1.01 -3.18
C GLN A 36 -27.03 0.17 -3.66
N TYR A 37 -26.96 -0.38 -4.88
CA TYR A 37 -27.96 -1.31 -5.38
C TYR A 37 -28.04 -2.58 -4.51
N PHE A 38 -26.92 -3.16 -4.06
CA PHE A 38 -26.96 -4.32 -3.15
C PHE A 38 -27.65 -4.00 -1.82
N ILE A 39 -27.44 -2.79 -1.28
CA ILE A 39 -28.14 -2.34 -0.05
C ILE A 39 -29.63 -2.19 -0.31
N ALA A 40 -30.03 -1.53 -1.40
CA ALA A 40 -31.44 -1.29 -1.73
C ALA A 40 -32.22 -2.61 -1.93
N GLN A 41 -31.58 -3.62 -2.54
CA GLN A 41 -32.16 -4.95 -2.73
C GLN A 41 -32.12 -5.83 -1.49
N LYS A 42 -31.49 -5.37 -0.40
CA LYS A 42 -31.27 -6.15 0.84
C LYS A 42 -30.56 -7.50 0.58
N LYS A 43 -29.86 -7.64 -0.56
CA LYS A 43 -29.14 -8.84 -0.98
C LYS A 43 -27.65 -8.53 -1.09
N ILE A 44 -26.94 -8.63 0.02
CA ILE A 44 -25.52 -8.33 0.09
C ILE A 44 -24.73 -9.63 -0.04
N PRO A 45 -23.95 -9.80 -1.13
CA PRO A 45 -23.09 -10.96 -1.29
C PRO A 45 -21.77 -10.83 -0.51
N ASN A 46 -20.99 -11.90 -0.45
CA ASN A 46 -19.59 -11.79 -0.09
C ASN A 46 -18.85 -11.04 -1.20
N ILE A 47 -17.98 -10.08 -0.86
CA ILE A 47 -17.33 -9.20 -1.86
C ILE A 47 -15.83 -9.21 -1.68
N ILE A 48 -15.10 -9.31 -2.81
CA ILE A 48 -13.67 -9.07 -2.90
C ILE A 48 -13.43 -7.75 -3.61
N PHE A 49 -12.77 -6.81 -2.94
CA PHE A 49 -12.24 -5.60 -3.53
C PHE A 49 -10.77 -5.82 -3.90
N HIS A 50 -10.44 -5.81 -5.18
CA HIS A 50 -9.08 -5.99 -5.65
C HIS A 50 -8.62 -4.83 -6.54
N GLY A 51 -7.31 -4.58 -6.61
CA GLY A 51 -6.71 -3.51 -7.42
C GLY A 51 -5.42 -2.99 -6.80
N VAL A 52 -4.80 -2.04 -7.46
CA VAL A 52 -3.49 -1.48 -7.07
C VAL A 52 -3.54 -0.82 -5.69
N SER A 53 -2.40 -0.79 -4.99
CA SER A 53 -2.28 -0.07 -3.71
C SER A 53 -2.59 1.42 -3.90
N GLY A 54 -3.29 2.04 -2.94
CA GLY A 54 -3.63 3.46 -3.01
C GLY A 54 -4.83 3.83 -3.89
N CYS A 55 -5.54 2.87 -4.52
CA CYS A 55 -6.75 3.17 -5.32
C CYS A 55 -8.03 3.41 -4.50
N GLY A 56 -8.00 3.25 -3.16
CA GLY A 56 -9.15 3.55 -2.30
C GLY A 56 -10.01 2.36 -1.89
N LYS A 57 -9.60 1.10 -2.15
CA LYS A 57 -10.33 -0.13 -1.79
C LYS A 57 -10.84 -0.15 -0.34
N ASN A 58 -9.94 0.16 0.58
CA ASN A 58 -10.26 0.13 2.01
C ASN A 58 -11.34 1.15 2.38
N SER A 59 -11.24 2.37 1.84
CA SER A 59 -12.23 3.43 2.05
C SER A 59 -13.60 3.07 1.48
N LEU A 60 -13.63 2.43 0.29
CA LEU A 60 -14.86 1.94 -0.33
C LEU A 60 -15.52 0.85 0.52
N ALA A 61 -14.75 -0.16 0.95
CA ALA A 61 -15.25 -1.24 1.80
C ALA A 61 -15.81 -0.69 3.12
N TRP A 62 -15.09 0.23 3.79
CA TRP A 62 -15.56 0.85 5.03
C TRP A 62 -16.81 1.70 4.85
N ASN A 63 -16.89 2.51 3.80
CA ASN A 63 -18.08 3.31 3.51
C ASN A 63 -19.29 2.41 3.22
N PHE A 64 -19.09 1.31 2.50
CA PHE A 64 -20.14 0.33 2.25
C PHE A 64 -20.65 -0.31 3.54
N ILE A 65 -19.74 -0.79 4.40
CA ILE A 65 -20.08 -1.42 5.67
C ILE A 65 -20.83 -0.43 6.59
N ARG A 66 -20.35 0.81 6.71
CA ARG A 66 -21.04 1.83 7.50
C ARG A 66 -22.48 2.08 7.02
N ARG A 67 -22.70 2.08 5.70
CA ARG A 67 -24.04 2.25 5.13
C ARG A 67 -24.95 1.05 5.42
N ILE A 68 -24.42 -0.18 5.43
CA ILE A 68 -25.18 -1.38 5.83
C ILE A 68 -25.72 -1.25 7.24
N TYR A 69 -24.93 -0.73 8.16
CA TYR A 69 -25.30 -0.57 9.58
C TYR A 69 -25.83 0.85 9.92
N GLY A 70 -26.35 1.58 8.93
CA GLY A 70 -26.99 2.89 9.16
C GLY A 70 -26.07 3.97 9.73
N ASN A 71 -24.74 3.85 9.58
CA ASN A 71 -23.72 4.69 10.20
C ASN A 71 -23.67 4.66 11.73
N ASP A 72 -24.35 3.71 12.37
CA ASP A 72 -24.27 3.52 13.81
C ASP A 72 -22.91 2.93 14.22
N LYS A 73 -22.17 3.67 15.03
CA LYS A 73 -20.85 3.24 15.53
C LYS A 73 -20.95 2.08 16.51
N GLY A 74 -22.04 1.98 17.27
CA GLY A 74 -22.32 0.89 18.20
C GLY A 74 -22.51 -0.42 17.42
N ALA A 75 -23.44 -0.43 16.47
CA ALA A 75 -23.70 -1.57 15.61
C ALA A 75 -22.44 -2.03 14.83
N VAL A 76 -21.66 -1.10 14.29
CA VAL A 76 -20.41 -1.44 13.60
C VAL A 76 -19.40 -2.11 14.54
N LYS A 77 -19.32 -1.69 15.82
CA LYS A 77 -18.41 -2.31 16.78
C LYS A 77 -18.82 -3.73 17.16
N ASP A 78 -20.11 -3.99 17.29
CA ASP A 78 -20.63 -5.26 17.77
C ASP A 78 -20.80 -6.29 16.64
N TYR A 79 -21.14 -5.85 15.43
CA TYR A 79 -21.42 -6.71 14.28
C TYR A 79 -20.32 -6.80 13.23
N VAL A 80 -19.25 -6.00 13.33
CA VAL A 80 -18.18 -5.99 12.34
C VAL A 80 -16.84 -6.40 12.95
N MET A 81 -16.31 -7.53 12.49
CA MET A 81 -14.95 -7.95 12.80
C MET A 81 -13.99 -7.44 11.73
N HIS A 82 -13.03 -6.62 12.13
CA HIS A 82 -12.03 -6.08 11.22
C HIS A 82 -10.63 -6.65 11.52
N VAL A 83 -9.99 -7.21 10.51
CA VAL A 83 -8.70 -7.89 10.66
C VAL A 83 -7.76 -7.53 9.52
N ASN A 84 -6.53 -7.19 9.87
CA ASN A 84 -5.44 -7.07 8.92
C ASN A 84 -4.60 -8.36 8.92
N CYS A 85 -4.62 -9.09 7.81
CA CYS A 85 -3.92 -10.36 7.65
C CYS A 85 -2.40 -10.20 7.47
N ALA A 86 -1.91 -8.99 7.16
CA ALA A 86 -0.48 -8.72 7.04
C ALA A 86 0.28 -8.80 8.38
N HIS A 87 -0.41 -8.75 9.51
CA HIS A 87 0.20 -8.80 10.84
C HIS A 87 0.36 -10.24 11.41
N GLY A 88 0.74 -11.19 10.57
CA GLY A 88 1.01 -12.56 11.02
C GLY A 88 -0.21 -13.33 11.53
N LYS A 89 -1.43 -12.93 11.12
CA LYS A 89 -2.66 -13.66 11.41
C LYS A 89 -2.69 -14.98 10.61
N GLY A 90 -2.33 -16.05 11.29
CA GLY A 90 -2.25 -17.38 10.70
C GLY A 90 -3.55 -18.19 10.78
N ILE A 91 -3.43 -19.47 10.46
CA ILE A 91 -4.54 -20.45 10.48
C ILE A 91 -5.25 -20.52 11.84
N ARG A 92 -4.51 -20.31 12.94
CA ARG A 92 -5.06 -20.36 14.31
C ARG A 92 -6.11 -19.28 14.52
N PHE A 93 -5.81 -18.06 14.11
CA PHE A 93 -6.76 -16.94 14.17
C PHE A 93 -8.08 -17.26 13.43
N ILE A 94 -7.98 -17.85 12.22
CA ILE A 94 -9.17 -18.18 11.43
C ILE A 94 -9.98 -19.30 12.09
N ARG A 95 -9.32 -20.29 12.67
CA ARG A 95 -10.00 -21.43 13.32
C ARG A 95 -10.62 -21.09 14.65
N GLU A 96 -10.04 -20.19 15.41
CA GLU A 96 -10.46 -19.83 16.77
C GLU A 96 -11.27 -18.53 16.76
N ASP A 97 -10.62 -17.39 16.57
CA ASP A 97 -11.23 -16.08 16.76
C ASP A 97 -12.34 -15.78 15.73
N LEU A 98 -12.07 -16.01 14.44
CA LEU A 98 -13.05 -15.73 13.39
C LEU A 98 -14.23 -16.69 13.49
N LYS A 99 -13.99 -17.97 13.75
CA LYS A 99 -15.04 -18.97 13.94
C LYS A 99 -15.88 -18.67 15.19
N PHE A 100 -15.23 -18.24 16.27
CA PHE A 100 -15.95 -17.85 17.50
C PHE A 100 -16.85 -16.64 17.22
N PHE A 101 -16.32 -15.58 16.59
CA PHE A 101 -17.11 -14.42 16.21
C PHE A 101 -18.32 -14.79 15.33
N ALA A 102 -18.12 -15.61 14.29
CA ALA A 102 -19.17 -16.00 13.37
C ALA A 102 -20.26 -16.88 14.06
N LYS A 103 -19.85 -17.72 15.04
CA LYS A 103 -20.74 -18.64 15.77
C LYS A 103 -21.56 -17.94 16.87
N THR A 104 -21.01 -16.88 17.49
CA THR A 104 -21.71 -16.15 18.57
C THR A 104 -23.03 -15.62 18.04
N ASN A 105 -24.14 -16.04 18.62
CA ASN A 105 -25.44 -15.46 18.30
C ASN A 105 -25.49 -14.07 18.86
N VAL A 106 -25.90 -13.11 18.01
CA VAL A 106 -26.23 -11.77 18.45
C VAL A 106 -27.73 -11.66 18.25
N ASP A 107 -28.45 -11.28 19.29
CA ASP A 107 -29.90 -11.03 19.23
C ASP A 107 -30.13 -9.85 18.28
N LEU A 108 -30.45 -10.21 17.05
CA LEU A 108 -30.76 -9.27 15.98
C LEU A 108 -32.14 -8.70 16.24
N LYS A 109 -32.18 -7.49 16.78
CA LYS A 109 -33.46 -6.82 17.18
C LYS A 109 -34.47 -6.68 16.05
N ASP A 110 -34.04 -6.81 14.76
CA ASP A 110 -34.92 -6.62 13.60
C ASP A 110 -34.73 -7.65 12.47
N GLY A 111 -34.21 -8.85 12.73
CA GLY A 111 -34.29 -9.99 11.79
C GLY A 111 -33.47 -9.90 10.47
N GLU A 112 -32.91 -8.75 10.14
CA GLU A 112 -32.25 -8.50 8.83
C GLU A 112 -30.74 -8.21 8.88
N ILE A 113 -30.15 -8.07 10.07
CA ILE A 113 -28.75 -7.70 10.23
C ILE A 113 -27.89 -8.97 10.32
N PHE A 114 -26.96 -9.11 9.38
CA PHE A 114 -25.93 -10.17 9.41
C PHE A 114 -24.63 -9.61 10.01
N LYS A 115 -23.73 -10.49 10.44
CA LYS A 115 -22.37 -10.09 10.84
C LYS A 115 -21.50 -9.86 9.63
N SER A 116 -20.55 -8.95 9.75
CA SER A 116 -19.57 -8.66 8.70
C SER A 116 -18.16 -8.98 9.17
N VAL A 117 -17.41 -9.72 8.36
CA VAL A 117 -16.00 -9.98 8.58
C VAL A 117 -15.21 -9.28 7.48
N VAL A 118 -14.36 -8.34 7.85
CA VAL A 118 -13.52 -7.57 6.94
C VAL A 118 -12.08 -8.04 7.05
N LEU A 119 -11.55 -8.61 5.98
CA LEU A 119 -10.19 -9.10 5.91
C LEU A 119 -9.37 -8.20 4.98
N LEU A 120 -8.45 -7.44 5.55
CA LEU A 120 -7.49 -6.64 4.79
C LEU A 120 -6.25 -7.46 4.49
N ASN A 121 -5.67 -7.26 3.31
CA ASN A 121 -4.44 -7.92 2.86
C ASN A 121 -4.54 -9.45 2.97
N ALA A 122 -5.66 -10.03 2.58
CA ALA A 122 -5.88 -11.48 2.65
C ALA A 122 -4.96 -12.27 1.70
N ASP A 123 -4.34 -11.62 0.74
CA ASP A 123 -3.28 -12.16 -0.11
C ASP A 123 -1.98 -12.51 0.66
N LYS A 124 -1.85 -12.06 1.90
CA LYS A 124 -0.75 -12.44 2.82
C LYS A 124 -1.03 -13.68 3.66
N LEU A 125 -2.23 -14.26 3.55
CA LEU A 125 -2.57 -15.51 4.23
C LEU A 125 -1.87 -16.69 3.57
N THR A 126 -1.38 -17.63 4.38
CA THR A 126 -0.86 -18.91 3.90
C THR A 126 -1.96 -19.74 3.24
N THR A 127 -1.59 -20.69 2.39
CA THR A 127 -2.53 -21.61 1.72
C THR A 127 -3.43 -22.36 2.70
N ASP A 128 -2.85 -22.80 3.83
CA ASP A 128 -3.59 -23.50 4.89
C ASP A 128 -4.59 -22.60 5.60
N ALA A 129 -4.20 -21.33 5.85
CA ALA A 129 -5.09 -20.34 6.42
C ALA A 129 -6.24 -20.01 5.46
N GLN A 130 -5.97 -19.89 4.17
CA GLN A 130 -6.99 -19.70 3.15
C GLN A 130 -7.94 -20.91 3.04
N SER A 131 -7.41 -22.14 3.14
CA SER A 131 -8.23 -23.36 3.17
C SER A 131 -9.15 -23.42 4.39
N ALA A 132 -8.66 -22.97 5.55
CA ALA A 132 -9.48 -22.86 6.75
C ALA A 132 -10.55 -21.76 6.61
N LEU A 133 -10.19 -20.62 6.00
CA LEU A 133 -11.12 -19.52 5.71
C LEU A 133 -12.27 -19.97 4.78
N ARG A 134 -11.95 -20.73 3.73
CA ARG A 134 -12.96 -21.33 2.86
C ARG A 134 -14.03 -22.08 3.65
N ARG A 135 -13.61 -22.96 4.58
CA ARG A 135 -14.55 -23.71 5.42
C ARG A 135 -15.40 -22.81 6.30
N CYS A 136 -14.82 -21.76 6.86
CA CYS A 136 -15.59 -20.77 7.64
C CYS A 136 -16.63 -20.03 6.78
N ILE A 137 -16.29 -19.65 5.56
CA ILE A 137 -17.22 -19.02 4.63
C ILE A 137 -18.39 -19.96 4.31
N GLU A 138 -18.12 -21.23 4.01
CA GLU A 138 -19.15 -22.24 3.71
C GLU A 138 -20.11 -22.46 4.88
N LEU A 139 -19.57 -22.55 6.09
CA LEU A 139 -20.36 -22.81 7.30
C LEU A 139 -21.23 -21.63 7.73
N PHE A 140 -20.75 -20.39 7.59
CA PHE A 140 -21.40 -19.20 8.17
C PHE A 140 -22.00 -18.26 7.12
N ASN A 141 -22.09 -18.67 5.86
CA ASN A 141 -22.65 -17.84 4.80
C ASN A 141 -24.11 -17.40 5.01
N HIS A 142 -24.87 -18.11 5.84
CA HIS A 142 -26.25 -17.77 6.19
C HIS A 142 -26.36 -16.57 7.16
N SER A 143 -25.42 -16.41 8.08
CA SER A 143 -25.42 -15.41 9.16
C SER A 143 -24.33 -14.35 9.06
N THR A 144 -23.32 -14.57 8.23
CA THR A 144 -22.12 -13.72 8.14
C THR A 144 -21.77 -13.41 6.69
N ARG A 145 -21.38 -12.15 6.41
CA ARG A 145 -20.85 -11.74 5.12
C ARG A 145 -19.37 -11.42 5.25
N PHE A 146 -18.64 -11.83 4.25
CA PHE A 146 -17.19 -11.67 4.20
C PHE A 146 -16.82 -10.60 3.16
N PHE A 147 -16.02 -9.62 3.58
CA PHE A 147 -15.49 -8.57 2.74
C PHE A 147 -13.98 -8.69 2.74
N ILE A 148 -13.41 -8.95 1.58
CA ILE A 148 -11.97 -9.18 1.41
C ILE A 148 -11.39 -8.00 0.62
N VAL A 149 -10.29 -7.44 1.11
CA VAL A 149 -9.54 -6.40 0.42
C VAL A 149 -8.14 -6.91 0.12
N VAL A 150 -7.79 -6.99 -1.16
CA VAL A 150 -6.51 -7.49 -1.64
C VAL A 150 -5.92 -6.60 -2.74
N GLU A 151 -4.63 -6.67 -2.92
CA GLU A 151 -3.98 -6.04 -4.08
C GLU A 151 -4.08 -6.96 -5.29
N ASP A 152 -3.72 -8.22 -5.12
CA ASP A 152 -3.74 -9.23 -6.17
C ASP A 152 -4.68 -10.38 -5.80
N LYS A 153 -5.76 -10.51 -6.57
CA LYS A 153 -6.73 -11.61 -6.37
C LYS A 153 -6.17 -12.98 -6.70
N TYR A 154 -5.17 -13.07 -7.59
CA TYR A 154 -4.60 -14.35 -8.01
C TYR A 154 -3.79 -15.05 -6.91
N LYS A 155 -3.44 -14.34 -5.85
CA LYS A 155 -2.85 -14.93 -4.64
C LYS A 155 -3.86 -15.62 -3.74
N LEU A 156 -5.15 -15.45 -4.03
CA LEU A 156 -6.22 -16.17 -3.35
C LEU A 156 -6.53 -17.49 -4.08
N LEU A 157 -6.85 -18.51 -3.31
CA LEU A 157 -7.25 -19.80 -3.86
C LEU A 157 -8.54 -19.68 -4.69
N ARG A 158 -8.57 -20.33 -5.85
CA ARG A 158 -9.75 -20.34 -6.74
C ARG A 158 -11.07 -20.73 -6.03
N PRO A 159 -11.08 -21.71 -5.10
CA PRO A 159 -12.29 -22.05 -4.34
C PRO A 159 -12.81 -20.92 -3.44
N ILE A 160 -11.98 -19.96 -3.06
CA ILE A 160 -12.43 -18.74 -2.35
C ILE A 160 -13.06 -17.79 -3.38
N LEU A 161 -12.35 -17.48 -4.46
CA LEU A 161 -12.83 -16.55 -5.49
C LEU A 161 -14.22 -16.91 -6.01
N SER A 162 -14.50 -18.20 -6.24
CA SER A 162 -15.80 -18.68 -6.76
C SER A 162 -17.01 -18.39 -5.86
N ARG A 163 -16.80 -17.98 -4.60
CA ARG A 163 -17.85 -17.68 -3.62
C ARG A 163 -18.07 -16.20 -3.37
N PHE A 164 -17.37 -15.37 -4.11
CA PHE A 164 -17.37 -13.93 -3.92
C PHE A 164 -17.79 -13.19 -5.20
N CYS A 165 -18.44 -12.07 -5.00
CA CYS A 165 -18.58 -11.05 -6.04
C CYS A 165 -17.27 -10.27 -6.13
N GLU A 166 -16.60 -10.33 -7.27
CA GLU A 166 -15.36 -9.61 -7.50
C GLU A 166 -15.63 -8.19 -7.96
N ILE A 167 -15.03 -7.21 -7.28
CA ILE A 167 -15.08 -5.79 -7.64
C ILE A 167 -13.66 -5.30 -7.84
N HIS A 168 -13.31 -5.03 -9.09
CA HIS A 168 -12.06 -4.35 -9.42
C HIS A 168 -12.19 -2.86 -9.10
N VAL A 169 -11.23 -2.33 -8.36
CA VAL A 169 -11.12 -0.92 -8.03
C VAL A 169 -9.93 -0.34 -8.77
N PRO A 170 -10.16 0.36 -9.90
CA PRO A 170 -9.09 0.97 -10.69
C PRO A 170 -8.49 2.16 -9.94
N GLU A 171 -7.35 2.64 -10.41
CA GLU A 171 -6.82 3.92 -9.95
C GLU A 171 -7.76 5.04 -10.37
N PRO A 172 -8.14 5.94 -9.44
CA PRO A 172 -9.05 7.02 -9.77
C PRO A 172 -8.39 8.06 -10.66
N THR A 173 -9.17 8.64 -11.54
CA THR A 173 -8.77 9.76 -12.37
C THR A 173 -9.17 11.06 -11.69
N VAL A 174 -8.20 11.91 -11.40
CA VAL A 174 -8.40 13.26 -10.85
C VAL A 174 -7.84 14.25 -11.85
N ASN A 175 -8.65 15.20 -12.30
CA ASN A 175 -8.28 16.18 -13.32
C ASN A 175 -7.71 15.58 -14.63
N GLY A 176 -8.23 14.43 -15.05
CA GLY A 176 -7.80 13.75 -16.26
C GLY A 176 -6.54 12.89 -16.13
N GLN A 177 -5.89 12.85 -14.97
CA GLN A 177 -4.72 12.02 -14.69
C GLN A 177 -5.07 10.88 -13.72
N GLN A 178 -4.52 9.71 -13.96
CA GLN A 178 -4.59 8.61 -13.00
C GLN A 178 -3.70 8.95 -11.79
N VAL A 179 -4.28 8.88 -10.61
CA VAL A 179 -3.62 9.31 -9.39
C VAL A 179 -3.74 8.25 -8.30
N ASN A 180 -2.62 7.94 -7.67
CA ASN A 180 -2.62 7.16 -6.45
C ASN A 180 -3.09 8.04 -5.28
N LEU A 181 -4.22 7.69 -4.67
CA LEU A 181 -4.82 8.51 -3.61
C LEU A 181 -3.94 8.68 -2.37
N HIS A 182 -3.12 7.69 -2.06
CA HIS A 182 -2.20 7.78 -0.92
C HIS A 182 -1.13 8.83 -1.19
N THR A 183 -0.52 8.79 -2.37
CA THR A 183 0.49 9.79 -2.78
C THR A 183 -0.12 11.17 -2.90
N HIS A 184 -1.31 11.28 -3.50
CA HIS A 184 -2.04 12.54 -3.62
C HIS A 184 -2.37 13.15 -2.24
N LEU A 185 -2.84 12.33 -1.30
CA LEU A 185 -3.12 12.78 0.06
C LEU A 185 -1.85 13.26 0.77
N LEU A 186 -0.74 12.54 0.63
CA LEU A 186 0.54 12.95 1.19
C LEU A 186 1.01 14.27 0.58
N GLN A 187 0.96 14.40 -0.73
CA GLN A 187 1.32 15.65 -1.41
C GLN A 187 0.45 16.82 -0.93
N LYS A 188 -0.89 16.64 -0.89
CA LYS A 188 -1.80 17.69 -0.42
C LYS A 188 -1.59 18.06 1.06
N THR A 189 -1.29 17.08 1.91
CA THR A 189 -1.09 17.29 3.35
C THR A 189 0.23 18.03 3.63
N PHE A 190 1.26 17.75 2.85
CA PHE A 190 2.60 18.31 3.06
C PHE A 190 2.94 19.44 2.10
N ALA A 191 2.06 19.78 1.14
CA ALA A 191 2.25 20.89 0.23
C ALA A 191 2.52 22.20 0.99
N GLY A 192 3.56 22.93 0.59
CA GLY A 192 3.99 24.18 1.22
C GLY A 192 4.60 24.06 2.60
N THR A 193 4.80 22.87 3.13
CA THR A 193 5.50 22.65 4.41
C THR A 193 7.02 22.70 4.24
N ALA A 194 7.75 22.81 5.35
CA ALA A 194 9.22 22.74 5.33
C ALA A 194 9.75 21.45 4.69
N LEU A 195 9.00 20.34 4.81
CA LEU A 195 9.35 19.06 4.20
C LEU A 195 9.28 19.09 2.68
N ASP A 196 8.32 19.81 2.12
CA ASP A 196 8.19 19.96 0.67
C ASP A 196 9.36 20.73 0.09
N LYS A 197 9.73 21.85 0.75
CA LYS A 197 10.93 22.63 0.38
C LYS A 197 12.20 21.80 0.47
N LEU A 198 12.35 20.99 1.52
CA LEU A 198 13.49 20.10 1.67
C LEU A 198 13.55 19.04 0.56
N LYS A 199 12.41 18.46 0.17
CA LYS A 199 12.34 17.50 -0.96
C LYS A 199 12.78 18.16 -2.27
N GLN A 200 12.31 19.37 -2.54
CA GLN A 200 12.69 20.11 -3.75
C GLN A 200 14.20 20.41 -3.75
N GLN A 201 14.73 20.93 -2.65
CA GLN A 201 16.18 21.19 -2.51
C GLN A 201 17.02 19.92 -2.69
N ARG A 202 16.57 18.80 -2.13
CA ARG A 202 17.25 17.51 -2.31
C ARG A 202 17.22 17.05 -3.77
N ALA A 203 16.07 17.15 -4.43
CA ALA A 203 15.92 16.78 -5.84
C ALA A 203 16.80 17.64 -6.75
N GLU A 204 16.82 18.96 -6.55
CA GLU A 204 17.66 19.91 -7.30
C GLU A 204 19.15 19.61 -7.09
N TRP A 205 19.56 19.35 -5.85
CA TRP A 205 20.94 19.01 -5.55
C TRP A 205 21.37 17.70 -6.22
N LEU A 206 20.52 16.65 -6.13
CA LEU A 206 20.76 15.36 -6.79
C LEU A 206 20.89 15.51 -8.30
N GLN A 207 20.00 16.31 -8.91
CA GLN A 207 20.04 16.59 -10.35
C GLN A 207 21.35 17.24 -10.77
N LYS A 208 21.84 18.22 -10.01
CA LYS A 208 23.12 18.87 -10.28
C LYS A 208 24.30 17.89 -10.21
N GLU A 209 24.40 17.12 -9.13
CA GLU A 209 25.50 16.19 -8.92
C GLU A 209 25.54 15.07 -9.98
N VAL A 210 24.39 14.48 -10.29
CA VAL A 210 24.32 13.40 -11.30
C VAL A 210 24.55 13.94 -12.72
N SER A 211 24.16 15.18 -13.02
CA SER A 211 24.46 15.78 -14.32
C SER A 211 25.96 16.00 -14.53
N VAL A 212 26.69 16.39 -13.50
CA VAL A 212 28.16 16.55 -13.54
C VAL A 212 28.83 15.16 -13.60
N ALA A 213 28.25 14.15 -13.00
CA ALA A 213 28.79 12.80 -12.95
C ALA A 213 28.94 12.11 -14.33
N GLN A 214 28.32 12.64 -15.38
CA GLN A 214 28.53 12.17 -16.76
C GLN A 214 29.97 12.35 -17.26
N THR A 215 30.74 13.23 -16.63
CA THR A 215 32.16 13.49 -16.97
C THR A 215 33.13 12.80 -16.01
N TYR A 216 32.65 12.02 -15.05
CA TYR A 216 33.43 11.42 -13.98
C TYR A 216 34.18 10.17 -14.46
N SER A 217 35.32 9.93 -13.82
CA SER A 217 36.02 8.64 -13.89
C SER A 217 35.40 7.63 -12.93
N HIS A 218 35.80 6.36 -13.03
CA HIS A 218 35.34 5.33 -12.09
C HIS A 218 35.67 5.67 -10.61
N GLY A 219 36.82 6.31 -10.36
CA GLY A 219 37.20 6.75 -9.01
C GLY A 219 36.27 7.82 -8.45
N ASP A 220 35.89 8.76 -9.32
CA ASP A 220 34.99 9.86 -8.93
C ASP A 220 33.58 9.36 -8.59
N LEU A 221 33.11 8.26 -9.22
CA LEU A 221 31.84 7.63 -8.89
C LEU A 221 31.82 7.02 -7.49
N ILE A 222 32.96 6.48 -7.03
CA ILE A 222 33.07 5.96 -5.67
C ILE A 222 32.91 7.12 -4.69
N ALA A 223 33.61 8.23 -4.91
CA ALA A 223 33.49 9.43 -4.09
C ALA A 223 32.05 10.01 -4.12
N LEU A 224 31.40 9.97 -5.29
CA LEU A 224 30.00 10.40 -5.41
C LEU A 224 29.04 9.48 -4.62
N ALA A 225 29.21 8.17 -4.70
CA ALA A 225 28.41 7.21 -3.93
C ALA A 225 28.59 7.41 -2.42
N ASP A 226 29.80 7.72 -1.96
CA ASP A 226 30.08 8.09 -0.57
C ASP A 226 29.35 9.37 -0.17
N LYS A 227 29.47 10.41 -0.97
CA LYS A 227 28.81 11.71 -0.75
C LYS A 227 27.28 11.58 -0.71
N LEU A 228 26.70 10.74 -1.58
CA LEU A 228 25.26 10.46 -1.59
C LEU A 228 24.86 9.75 -0.30
N HIS A 229 25.59 8.72 0.09
CA HIS A 229 25.29 7.95 1.30
C HIS A 229 25.41 8.79 2.57
N GLU A 230 26.43 9.62 2.71
CA GLU A 230 26.60 10.55 3.84
C GLU A 230 25.44 11.56 3.96
N ARG A 231 24.87 11.98 2.84
CA ARG A 231 23.70 12.85 2.78
C ARG A 231 22.38 12.11 2.89
N ALA A 232 22.41 10.83 3.24
CA ALA A 232 21.24 9.98 3.39
C ALA A 232 20.35 9.92 2.11
N TYR A 233 20.96 9.87 0.93
CA TYR A 233 20.29 9.45 -0.29
C TYR A 233 20.31 7.93 -0.39
N SER A 234 19.34 7.39 -1.12
CA SER A 234 19.21 5.96 -1.39
C SER A 234 19.22 5.69 -2.90
N SER A 235 19.37 4.44 -3.26
CA SER A 235 19.20 3.99 -4.64
C SER A 235 17.80 4.30 -5.20
N ILE A 236 16.76 4.34 -4.34
CA ILE A 236 15.39 4.74 -4.72
C ILE A 236 15.34 6.21 -5.14
N ASP A 237 16.11 7.09 -4.49
CA ASP A 237 16.19 8.50 -4.90
C ASP A 237 16.81 8.64 -6.30
N LEU A 238 17.80 7.80 -6.63
CA LEU A 238 18.39 7.75 -7.97
C LEU A 238 17.38 7.25 -9.02
N LEU A 239 16.56 6.27 -8.68
CA LEU A 239 15.48 5.82 -9.56
C LEU A 239 14.43 6.90 -9.77
N GLY A 240 13.99 7.58 -8.71
CA GLY A 240 13.08 8.71 -8.83
C GLY A 240 13.62 9.84 -9.71
N TRP A 241 14.92 10.11 -9.62
CA TRP A 241 15.61 11.03 -10.51
C TRP A 241 15.57 10.55 -11.98
N LEU A 242 15.78 9.24 -12.22
CA LEU A 242 15.71 8.65 -13.55
C LEU A 242 14.30 8.71 -14.15
N GLU A 243 13.28 8.40 -13.35
CA GLU A 243 11.87 8.45 -13.76
C GLU A 243 11.40 9.86 -14.09
N ALA A 244 11.89 10.87 -13.36
CA ALA A 244 11.53 12.27 -13.57
C ALA A 244 12.14 12.88 -14.85
N ARG A 245 13.10 12.21 -15.50
CA ARG A 245 13.70 12.68 -16.77
C ARG A 245 12.68 12.61 -17.90
N PRO A 246 12.63 13.63 -18.78
CA PRO A 246 11.78 13.58 -19.96
C PRO A 246 12.26 12.51 -20.95
N ASP A 247 11.34 11.96 -21.73
CA ASP A 247 11.64 10.91 -22.73
C ASP A 247 12.51 11.41 -23.88
N SER A 248 12.60 12.74 -24.04
CA SER A 248 13.53 13.38 -24.98
C SER A 248 15.01 13.21 -24.62
N GLU A 249 15.32 13.06 -23.32
CA GLU A 249 16.69 12.85 -22.83
C GLU A 249 17.02 11.35 -22.70
N ILE A 250 16.12 10.57 -22.17
CA ILE A 250 16.26 9.13 -21.98
C ILE A 250 15.00 8.45 -22.49
N PRO A 251 15.05 7.67 -23.57
CA PRO A 251 13.92 6.92 -24.08
C PRO A 251 13.31 6.00 -23.02
N SER A 252 11.98 5.84 -23.04
CA SER A 252 11.24 5.01 -22.08
C SER A 252 11.79 3.59 -21.99
N ASP A 253 12.17 2.99 -23.11
CA ASP A 253 12.73 1.63 -23.15
C ASP A 253 14.02 1.53 -22.31
N LYS A 254 14.93 2.50 -22.45
CA LYS A 254 16.15 2.56 -21.65
C LYS A 254 15.90 2.84 -20.18
N LYS A 255 14.84 3.58 -19.83
CA LYS A 255 14.42 3.75 -18.43
C LYS A 255 13.96 2.41 -17.85
N TYR A 256 13.11 1.67 -18.58
CA TYR A 256 12.60 0.37 -18.11
C TYR A 256 13.73 -0.66 -17.97
N GLU A 257 14.70 -0.70 -18.88
CA GLU A 257 15.88 -1.56 -18.73
C GLU A 257 16.62 -1.31 -17.41
N LYS A 258 16.85 -0.03 -17.08
CA LYS A 258 17.52 0.36 -15.83
C LYS A 258 16.70 0.01 -14.59
N LEU A 259 15.37 0.16 -14.64
CA LEU A 259 14.48 -0.24 -13.57
C LEU A 259 14.46 -1.76 -13.36
N ILE A 260 14.45 -2.54 -14.45
CA ILE A 260 14.50 -4.00 -14.40
C ILE A 260 15.86 -4.47 -13.84
N ALA A 261 16.97 -3.85 -14.26
CA ALA A 261 18.29 -4.13 -13.73
C ALA A 261 18.36 -3.91 -12.21
N PHE A 262 17.84 -2.77 -11.74
CA PHE A 262 17.73 -2.49 -10.32
C PHE A 262 16.91 -3.56 -9.58
N GLN A 263 15.76 -3.93 -10.11
CA GLN A 263 14.88 -4.91 -9.49
C GLN A 263 15.52 -6.30 -9.34
N LYS A 264 16.36 -6.70 -10.32
CA LYS A 264 17.12 -7.93 -10.24
C LYS A 264 18.20 -7.89 -9.16
N VAL A 265 18.94 -6.79 -9.11
CA VAL A 265 20.19 -6.67 -8.35
C VAL A 265 19.98 -6.24 -6.90
N ARG A 266 18.89 -5.50 -6.59
CA ARG A 266 18.65 -4.92 -5.25
C ARG A 266 18.65 -5.93 -4.11
N HIS A 267 18.35 -7.19 -4.38
CA HIS A 267 18.32 -8.26 -3.38
C HIS A 267 19.69 -8.89 -3.12
N GLU A 268 20.65 -8.68 -4.03
CA GLU A 268 22.00 -9.23 -3.95
C GLU A 268 22.91 -8.34 -3.08
N PHE A 269 22.67 -7.03 -3.13
CA PHE A 269 23.41 -6.07 -2.33
C PHE A 269 22.81 -5.87 -0.94
N ARG A 270 23.60 -6.14 0.09
CA ARG A 270 23.25 -5.82 1.49
C ARG A 270 23.60 -4.38 1.86
N ASN A 271 24.58 -3.78 1.15
CA ASN A 271 25.06 -2.44 1.42
C ASN A 271 24.49 -1.47 0.39
N GLU A 272 23.72 -0.49 0.87
CA GLU A 272 23.06 0.53 0.05
C GLU A 272 24.07 1.38 -0.75
N LYS A 273 25.24 1.67 -0.18
CA LYS A 273 26.31 2.40 -0.85
C LYS A 273 26.82 1.65 -2.11
N LEU A 274 27.03 0.33 -1.99
CA LEU A 274 27.44 -0.49 -3.13
C LEU A 274 26.33 -0.58 -4.18
N LEU A 275 25.09 -0.66 -3.77
CA LEU A 275 23.95 -0.64 -4.69
C LEU A 275 23.85 0.70 -5.44
N MET A 276 24.05 1.83 -4.75
CA MET A 276 24.12 3.15 -5.39
C MET A 276 25.28 3.26 -6.36
N LEU A 277 26.47 2.78 -5.99
CA LEU A 277 27.64 2.76 -6.87
C LEU A 277 27.37 1.93 -8.13
N PHE A 278 26.79 0.73 -7.96
CA PHE A 278 26.39 -0.11 -9.08
C PHE A 278 25.42 0.63 -10.00
N MET A 279 24.39 1.25 -9.44
CA MET A 279 23.39 1.99 -10.21
C MET A 279 23.99 3.18 -10.97
N LEU A 280 24.84 3.96 -10.33
CA LEU A 280 25.56 5.07 -10.98
C LEU A 280 26.41 4.58 -12.15
N HIS A 281 27.19 3.52 -11.94
CA HIS A 281 28.01 2.91 -12.97
C HIS A 281 27.15 2.39 -14.14
N PHE A 282 26.07 1.68 -13.83
CA PHE A 282 25.16 1.12 -14.82
C PHE A 282 24.42 2.21 -15.61
N MET A 283 24.08 3.33 -14.96
CA MET A 283 23.37 4.44 -15.61
C MET A 283 24.26 5.30 -16.51
N LEU A 284 25.53 5.49 -16.13
CA LEU A 284 26.41 6.48 -16.74
C LEU A 284 27.44 5.87 -17.70
N PHE A 285 27.96 4.68 -17.42
CA PHE A 285 29.07 4.10 -18.18
C PHE A 285 28.69 2.92 -19.08
N ARG A 286 27.57 2.28 -18.81
CA ARG A 286 27.19 1.13 -19.62
C ARG A 286 26.41 1.58 -20.84
N SER A 287 27.07 1.46 -22.04
CA SER A 287 26.45 1.81 -23.32
C SER A 287 25.42 0.78 -23.79
N ASP A 288 25.67 -0.52 -23.53
CA ASP A 288 24.79 -1.62 -23.87
C ASP A 288 24.22 -2.27 -22.61
N ALA A 289 22.94 -2.02 -22.37
CA ALA A 289 22.20 -2.55 -21.23
C ALA A 289 21.66 -3.95 -21.53
N SER A 290 22.45 -4.87 -22.10
CA SER A 290 22.03 -6.27 -22.21
C SER A 290 21.80 -6.85 -20.81
N LEU A 291 20.52 -7.13 -20.50
CA LEU A 291 20.11 -7.69 -19.21
C LEU A 291 20.60 -9.12 -19.00
N GLU A 292 21.09 -9.77 -20.05
CA GLU A 292 21.62 -11.15 -20.01
C GLU A 292 22.92 -11.25 -19.21
N ASN A 293 23.70 -10.19 -19.16
CA ASN A 293 25.00 -10.15 -18.46
C ASN A 293 24.93 -9.54 -17.05
N ILE A 294 23.75 -9.41 -16.45
CA ILE A 294 23.55 -8.92 -15.08
C ILE A 294 23.42 -10.10 -14.09
N SER A 295 23.85 -11.28 -14.43
CA SER A 295 23.99 -12.36 -13.45
C SER A 295 25.35 -12.17 -12.75
N PHE A 296 25.33 -11.69 -11.53
CA PHE A 296 26.44 -11.87 -10.61
C PHE A 296 26.35 -13.30 -10.08
N MET A 297 27.45 -14.04 -10.25
CA MET A 297 27.61 -15.34 -9.62
C MET A 297 27.62 -15.21 -8.10
#